data_9295c713f0455199348010ac95f6c013
#
_entry.id   9295c713f0455199348010ac95f6c013
#
_cell.length_a   1.000
_cell.length_b   1.000
_cell.length_c   1.000
_cell.angle_alpha   90.00
_cell.angle_beta   90.00
_cell.angle_gamma   90.00
#
_symmetry.space_group_name_H-M   'P 1'
#
loop_
_entity.id
_entity.type
_entity.pdbx_description
1 polymer ?
#
loop_
_entity_poly.entity_id
_entity_poly.type
_entity_poly.pdbx_seq_one_letter_code
_entity_poly.pdbx_strand_id
1 'polypeptide(L)'
;MSKIVVRELKSPTGNLEFQGGLTISDTTSISYPGRIVQMKHKLYHTRTSWTNPGSDTGSVSNNVPGMNMDFQCKFSDSLVIIEARIMGDVHHNTIFRYTVNGSKITTAAYDSYNDDEGANRWSGLTCAAYDGADNNSSTPGDTFVMVYYKPGNTNNNTYRIVARNGNTGANTNYINRCGSSNGQNSYECGVSSIIMYEIEE
;
A
#
# COMPACT_ATOMS: atom_id res chain seq x y z
N MET A 1 4.25 -34.87 -35.62
CA MET A 1 3.25 -33.97 -35.00
C MET A 1 3.03 -32.78 -35.91
N SER A 2 1.77 -32.53 -36.26
CA SER A 2 1.42 -31.37 -37.08
C SER A 2 1.33 -30.12 -36.17
N LYS A 3 2.01 -29.06 -36.51
CA LYS A 3 1.95 -27.79 -35.80
C LYS A 3 1.09 -26.82 -36.61
N ILE A 4 0.04 -26.30 -36.03
CA ILE A 4 -0.77 -25.24 -36.62
C ILE A 4 -0.24 -23.93 -36.03
N VAL A 5 0.26 -23.03 -36.88
CA VAL A 5 0.65 -21.69 -36.48
C VAL A 5 -0.46 -20.74 -36.93
N VAL A 6 -1.17 -20.17 -35.98
CA VAL A 6 -2.19 -19.17 -36.24
C VAL A 6 -1.69 -17.83 -35.75
N ARG A 7 -1.66 -16.83 -36.62
CA ARG A 7 -1.22 -15.48 -36.27
C ARG A 7 -2.32 -14.68 -35.55
N GLU A 8 -3.56 -15.01 -35.83
CA GLU A 8 -4.71 -14.35 -35.23
C GLU A 8 -5.92 -15.29 -35.27
N LEU A 9 -6.62 -15.41 -34.15
CA LEU A 9 -7.89 -16.11 -34.03
C LEU A 9 -8.97 -15.09 -33.73
N LYS A 10 -9.90 -14.91 -34.64
CA LYS A 10 -11.07 -14.05 -34.44
C LYS A 10 -12.34 -14.90 -34.41
N SER A 11 -13.17 -14.69 -33.43
CA SER A 11 -14.53 -15.23 -33.41
C SER A 11 -15.50 -14.16 -33.89
N PRO A 12 -16.35 -14.46 -34.86
CA PRO A 12 -17.40 -13.55 -35.29
C PRO A 12 -18.45 -13.30 -34.21
N THR A 13 -18.51 -14.10 -33.18
CA THR A 13 -19.42 -13.98 -32.04
C THR A 13 -18.77 -13.49 -30.77
N GLY A 14 -17.47 -13.18 -30.79
CA GLY A 14 -16.72 -12.68 -29.63
C GLY A 14 -16.21 -13.79 -28.68
N ASN A 15 -16.68 -15.01 -28.77
CA ASN A 15 -16.25 -16.14 -27.97
C ASN A 15 -15.49 -17.17 -28.81
N LEU A 16 -14.33 -17.60 -28.33
CA LEU A 16 -13.58 -18.73 -28.88
C LEU A 16 -13.77 -19.93 -27.95
N GLU A 17 -14.39 -20.97 -28.45
CA GLU A 17 -14.53 -22.24 -27.71
C GLU A 17 -13.54 -23.27 -28.26
N PHE A 18 -12.77 -23.87 -27.38
CA PHE A 18 -11.86 -24.97 -27.71
C PHE A 18 -12.45 -26.29 -27.19
N GLN A 19 -12.87 -27.14 -28.09
CA GLN A 19 -13.28 -28.50 -27.74
C GLN A 19 -12.05 -29.37 -27.44
N GLY A 20 -11.98 -29.89 -26.23
CA GLY A 20 -10.85 -30.73 -25.81
C GLY A 20 -9.78 -30.00 -24.96
N GLY A 21 -10.03 -28.75 -24.65
CA GLY A 21 -9.17 -27.94 -23.81
C GLY A 21 -8.06 -27.20 -24.58
N LEU A 22 -7.67 -26.05 -24.09
CA LEU A 22 -6.54 -25.26 -24.56
C LEU A 22 -5.35 -25.49 -23.63
N THR A 23 -4.28 -26.08 -24.16
CA THR A 23 -3.00 -26.12 -23.43
C THR A 23 -2.14 -24.96 -23.89
N ILE A 24 -1.86 -24.03 -22.99
CA ILE A 24 -0.94 -22.93 -23.22
C ILE A 24 0.43 -23.34 -22.66
N SER A 25 1.45 -23.37 -23.50
CA SER A 25 2.80 -23.64 -23.02
C SER A 25 3.30 -22.48 -22.16
N ASP A 26 4.20 -22.77 -21.22
CA ASP A 26 4.77 -21.82 -20.27
C ASP A 26 5.43 -20.58 -20.92
N THR A 27 5.67 -20.62 -22.21
CA THR A 27 6.23 -19.51 -22.98
C THR A 27 5.18 -18.59 -23.59
N THR A 28 3.89 -18.93 -23.46
CA THR A 28 2.80 -18.16 -24.04
C THR A 28 2.08 -17.43 -22.93
N SER A 29 2.24 -16.12 -22.83
CA SER A 29 1.43 -15.29 -21.96
C SER A 29 0.11 -14.94 -22.67
N ILE A 30 -1.00 -15.19 -22.02
CA ILE A 30 -2.28 -14.62 -22.43
C ILE A 30 -2.38 -13.26 -21.75
N SER A 31 -2.31 -12.20 -22.53
CA SER A 31 -2.50 -10.85 -22.02
C SER A 31 -3.98 -10.50 -21.97
N TYR A 32 -4.46 -10.14 -20.79
CA TYR A 32 -5.79 -9.60 -20.58
C TYR A 32 -5.63 -8.30 -19.75
N PRO A 33 -5.90 -7.14 -20.31
CA PRO A 33 -5.89 -5.90 -19.54
C PRO A 33 -6.76 -6.02 -18.27
N GLY A 34 -6.21 -5.60 -17.14
CA GLY A 34 -6.87 -5.76 -15.84
C GLY A 34 -6.68 -7.10 -15.14
N ARG A 35 -5.93 -8.03 -15.74
CA ARG A 35 -5.61 -9.31 -15.09
C ARG A 35 -4.65 -9.10 -13.92
N ILE A 36 -4.95 -9.75 -12.78
CA ILE A 36 -3.99 -9.86 -11.68
C ILE A 36 -2.88 -10.83 -12.10
N VAL A 37 -1.67 -10.29 -12.27
CA VAL A 37 -0.48 -11.07 -12.66
C VAL A 37 0.10 -11.82 -11.49
N GLN A 38 0.18 -11.13 -10.34
CA GLN A 38 0.64 -11.69 -9.08
C GLN A 38 0.09 -10.89 -7.90
N MET A 39 0.09 -11.52 -6.75
CA MET A 39 -0.25 -10.93 -5.49
C MET A 39 0.81 -11.30 -4.45
N LYS A 40 1.15 -10.37 -3.59
CA LYS A 40 1.99 -10.59 -2.42
C LYS A 40 1.33 -9.96 -1.21
N HIS A 41 1.37 -10.65 -0.08
CA HIS A 41 0.82 -10.12 1.16
C HIS A 41 1.77 -10.36 2.33
N LYS A 42 1.62 -9.53 3.35
CA LYS A 42 2.34 -9.65 4.61
C LYS A 42 1.43 -9.27 5.76
N LEU A 43 1.41 -10.11 6.78
CA LEU A 43 0.82 -9.80 8.07
C LEU A 43 1.92 -9.34 9.02
N TYR A 44 1.63 -8.31 9.80
CA TYR A 44 2.54 -7.78 10.80
C TYR A 44 1.84 -7.77 12.16
N HIS A 45 2.36 -8.54 13.10
CA HIS A 45 1.76 -8.75 14.42
C HIS A 45 2.65 -8.27 15.58
N THR A 46 3.81 -7.71 15.29
CA THR A 46 4.65 -7.15 16.34
C THR A 46 3.99 -5.88 16.90
N ARG A 47 3.83 -5.87 18.21
CA ARG A 47 3.30 -4.73 18.96
C ARG A 47 4.44 -3.77 19.25
N THR A 48 4.37 -2.57 18.70
CA THR A 48 5.43 -1.57 18.88
C THR A 48 4.88 -0.15 18.76
N SER A 49 5.75 0.82 18.84
CA SER A 49 5.42 2.22 18.66
C SER A 49 6.40 2.87 17.69
N TRP A 50 5.98 3.98 17.12
CA TRP A 50 6.86 4.88 16.36
C TRP A 50 6.48 6.32 16.65
N THR A 51 7.42 7.24 16.45
CA THR A 51 7.18 8.66 16.62
C THR A 51 7.15 9.33 15.26
N ASN A 52 6.09 10.05 14.95
CA ASN A 52 6.04 10.90 13.78
C ASN A 52 6.72 12.23 14.08
N PRO A 53 7.54 12.76 13.18
CA PRO A 53 8.06 14.12 13.31
C PRO A 53 6.91 15.12 13.14
N GLY A 54 7.04 16.28 13.75
CA GLY A 54 6.15 17.41 13.55
C GLY A 54 6.28 18.03 12.15
N SER A 55 5.35 18.92 11.81
CA SER A 55 5.26 19.53 10.47
C SER A 55 6.45 20.42 10.08
N ASP A 56 7.17 20.93 11.05
CA ASP A 56 8.18 21.98 10.81
C ASP A 56 9.50 21.46 10.25
N THR A 57 9.68 20.16 10.19
CA THR A 57 10.97 19.56 9.86
C THR A 57 11.11 19.13 8.41
N GLY A 58 10.42 19.80 7.48
CA GLY A 58 10.61 19.52 6.05
C GLY A 58 10.31 18.04 5.72
N SER A 59 10.89 17.46 4.79
CA SER A 59 10.58 16.19 4.13
C SER A 59 10.69 14.88 4.94
N VAL A 60 10.89 14.91 6.26
CA VAL A 60 11.14 13.70 7.03
C VAL A 60 9.85 13.04 7.49
N SER A 61 9.51 11.92 6.86
CA SER A 61 8.47 11.01 7.34
C SER A 61 9.13 9.79 7.97
N ASN A 62 8.55 9.27 9.04
CA ASN A 62 9.03 8.03 9.64
C ASN A 62 8.32 6.82 9.07
N ASN A 63 9.06 5.74 8.92
CA ASN A 63 8.50 4.47 8.48
C ASN A 63 7.51 3.93 9.52
N VAL A 64 6.34 3.52 9.06
CA VAL A 64 5.42 2.75 9.91
C VAL A 64 6.01 1.36 10.08
N PRO A 65 6.23 0.91 11.32
CA PRO A 65 6.89 -0.38 11.58
C PRO A 65 6.19 -1.54 10.90
N GLY A 66 6.96 -2.38 10.23
CA GLY A 66 6.46 -3.56 9.54
C GLY A 66 5.69 -3.31 8.24
N MET A 67 5.31 -2.06 7.95
CA MET A 67 4.53 -1.69 6.76
C MET A 67 5.44 -1.42 5.56
N ASN A 68 6.23 -2.42 5.21
CA ASN A 68 7.09 -2.40 4.03
C ASN A 68 7.06 -3.75 3.32
N MET A 69 7.24 -3.74 2.02
CA MET A 69 7.31 -4.94 1.19
C MET A 69 8.20 -4.69 -0.02
N ASP A 70 9.05 -5.68 -0.32
CA ASP A 70 9.76 -5.71 -1.59
C ASP A 70 8.87 -6.40 -2.62
N PHE A 71 8.74 -5.76 -3.79
CA PHE A 71 7.89 -6.25 -4.86
C PHE A 71 8.55 -5.98 -6.21
N GLN A 72 8.60 -7.02 -7.03
CA GLN A 72 9.15 -6.98 -8.37
C GLN A 72 8.03 -7.28 -9.37
N CYS A 73 7.73 -6.33 -10.25
CA CYS A 73 6.78 -6.55 -11.33
C CYS A 73 7.35 -7.49 -12.38
N LYS A 74 6.47 -8.26 -13.00
CA LYS A 74 6.81 -9.10 -14.15
C LYS A 74 6.86 -8.30 -15.45
N PHE A 75 6.07 -7.24 -15.53
CA PHE A 75 6.02 -6.37 -16.69
C PHE A 75 6.30 -4.92 -16.30
N SER A 76 6.98 -4.18 -17.17
CA SER A 76 7.39 -2.79 -16.91
C SER A 76 6.24 -1.80 -16.98
N ASP A 77 5.18 -2.15 -17.69
CA ASP A 77 3.97 -1.34 -17.88
C ASP A 77 2.84 -1.67 -16.90
N SER A 78 3.06 -2.63 -16.01
CA SER A 78 2.06 -3.01 -15.02
C SER A 78 1.68 -1.87 -14.08
N LEU A 79 0.42 -1.89 -13.68
CA LEU A 79 -0.09 -1.13 -12.54
C LEU A 79 0.10 -1.93 -11.25
N VAL A 80 0.61 -1.32 -10.22
CA VAL A 80 0.69 -1.89 -8.88
C VAL A 80 -0.37 -1.25 -8.00
N ILE A 81 -1.23 -2.08 -7.42
CA ILE A 81 -2.16 -1.68 -6.36
C ILE A 81 -1.53 -2.07 -5.03
N ILE A 82 -1.47 -1.11 -4.12
CA ILE A 82 -0.90 -1.31 -2.78
C ILE A 82 -2.00 -0.96 -1.77
N GLU A 83 -2.36 -1.92 -0.96
CA GLU A 83 -3.33 -1.77 0.11
C GLU A 83 -2.70 -2.10 1.45
N ALA A 84 -2.96 -1.29 2.45
CA ALA A 84 -2.56 -1.61 3.81
C ALA A 84 -3.66 -1.27 4.80
N ARG A 85 -3.78 -2.13 5.78
CA ARG A 85 -4.57 -1.93 6.98
C ARG A 85 -3.63 -1.78 8.16
N ILE A 86 -3.66 -0.64 8.78
CA ILE A 86 -2.85 -0.34 9.97
C ILE A 86 -3.82 -0.33 11.15
N MET A 87 -3.73 -1.37 11.97
CA MET A 87 -4.43 -1.42 13.23
C MET A 87 -3.55 -0.85 14.34
N GLY A 88 -4.09 0.07 15.12
CA GLY A 88 -3.32 0.65 16.21
C GLY A 88 -3.94 1.92 16.78
N ASP A 89 -3.31 2.43 17.81
CA ASP A 89 -3.64 3.72 18.40
C ASP A 89 -2.79 4.78 17.70
N VAL A 90 -3.38 5.42 16.71
CA VAL A 90 -2.72 6.36 15.83
C VAL A 90 -3.27 7.76 16.09
N HIS A 91 -2.38 8.67 16.41
CA HIS A 91 -2.75 10.06 16.67
C HIS A 91 -3.53 10.67 15.49
N HIS A 92 -4.62 11.35 15.77
CA HIS A 92 -5.58 11.88 14.79
C HIS A 92 -5.00 12.82 13.73
N ASN A 93 -3.86 13.41 13.95
CA ASN A 93 -3.17 14.24 12.95
C ASN A 93 -2.14 13.47 12.12
N THR A 94 -2.10 12.15 12.23
CA THR A 94 -1.16 11.34 11.46
C THR A 94 -1.62 11.20 10.02
N ILE A 95 -0.73 11.52 9.10
CA ILE A 95 -0.94 11.44 7.66
C ILE A 95 -0.04 10.35 7.09
N PHE A 96 -0.60 9.52 6.23
CA PHE A 96 0.10 8.37 5.63
C PHE A 96 0.38 8.59 4.15
N ARG A 97 1.55 8.10 3.73
CA ARG A 97 2.02 8.10 2.35
C ARG A 97 2.74 6.81 2.02
N TYR A 98 2.94 6.57 0.73
CA TYR A 98 3.84 5.51 0.26
C TYR A 98 5.14 6.09 -0.29
N THR A 99 6.21 5.33 -0.09
CA THR A 99 7.49 5.57 -0.76
C THR A 99 7.92 4.33 -1.53
N VAL A 100 8.62 4.56 -2.62
CA VAL A 100 9.32 3.53 -3.40
C VAL A 100 10.80 3.83 -3.35
N ASN A 101 11.60 2.90 -2.86
CA ASN A 101 13.03 3.06 -2.70
C ASN A 101 13.42 4.35 -1.94
N GLY A 102 12.58 4.75 -1.00
CA GLY A 102 12.78 5.96 -0.20
C GLY A 102 12.25 7.26 -0.82
N SER A 103 11.83 7.24 -2.08
CA SER A 103 11.22 8.39 -2.76
C SER A 103 9.70 8.35 -2.62
N LYS A 104 9.04 9.50 -2.49
CA LYS A 104 7.57 9.58 -2.48
C LYS A 104 7.02 9.00 -3.79
N ILE A 105 5.92 8.27 -3.69
CA ILE A 105 5.16 7.88 -4.88
C ILE A 105 4.44 9.13 -5.38
N THR A 106 4.84 9.58 -6.56
CA THR A 106 4.16 10.64 -7.30
C THR A 106 3.31 9.98 -8.37
N THR A 107 2.02 10.14 -8.28
CA THR A 107 1.12 9.85 -9.40
C THR A 107 0.47 11.16 -9.81
N ALA A 108 0.15 11.33 -11.08
CA ALA A 108 -0.49 12.56 -11.57
C ALA A 108 -1.77 12.91 -10.80
N ALA A 109 -2.46 11.91 -10.23
CA ALA A 109 -3.62 12.11 -9.38
C ALA A 109 -3.29 12.67 -7.99
N TYR A 110 -2.05 12.50 -7.53
CA TYR A 110 -1.60 12.91 -6.19
C TYR A 110 -0.61 14.07 -6.24
N ASP A 111 -0.10 14.44 -7.41
CA ASP A 111 0.89 15.51 -7.54
C ASP A 111 0.37 16.86 -7.04
N SER A 112 -0.91 17.14 -7.19
CA SER A 112 -1.54 18.35 -6.68
C SER A 112 -1.72 18.36 -5.16
N TYR A 113 -1.56 17.21 -4.50
CA TYR A 113 -1.68 17.08 -3.06
C TYR A 113 -0.36 16.78 -2.36
N ASN A 114 0.74 16.81 -3.13
CA ASN A 114 1.97 16.26 -2.62
C ASN A 114 2.89 17.21 -1.92
N ASP A 115 2.72 18.49 -2.16
CA ASP A 115 3.71 19.43 -1.71
C ASP A 115 3.17 20.58 -0.96
N ASP A 116 1.96 20.43 -0.49
CA ASP A 116 1.40 21.41 0.20
C ASP A 116 1.73 21.68 1.50
N GLU A 117 2.66 22.26 1.49
CA GLU A 117 3.33 22.99 2.44
C GLU A 117 2.68 24.30 2.80
N GLY A 118 1.46 24.45 2.55
CA GLY A 118 0.67 25.58 3.00
C GLY A 118 0.36 25.44 4.48
N ALA A 119 0.99 26.26 5.32
CA ALA A 119 0.50 26.59 6.63
C ALA A 119 0.12 25.43 7.56
N ASN A 120 1.08 24.65 7.99
CA ASN A 120 0.97 23.73 9.12
C ASN A 120 0.07 22.51 8.96
N ARG A 121 -0.40 22.21 7.76
CA ARG A 121 -1.16 20.98 7.49
C ARG A 121 -0.61 20.27 6.25
N TRP A 122 -0.51 18.96 6.35
CA TRP A 122 0.06 18.12 5.31
C TRP A 122 -1.01 17.36 4.59
N SER A 123 -0.83 17.19 3.30
CA SER A 123 -1.62 16.25 2.52
C SER A 123 -0.95 14.88 2.43
N GLY A 124 -1.75 13.87 2.22
CA GLY A 124 -1.33 12.48 2.06
C GLY A 124 -2.43 11.65 1.47
N LEU A 125 -2.20 10.35 1.35
CA LEU A 125 -3.18 9.41 0.80
C LEU A 125 -4.36 9.22 1.73
N THR A 126 -4.12 9.24 3.02
CA THR A 126 -5.13 9.17 4.08
C THR A 126 -4.57 9.73 5.38
N CYS A 127 -5.45 9.99 6.30
CA CYS A 127 -5.09 10.37 7.67
C CYS A 127 -5.84 9.47 8.66
N ALA A 128 -5.31 9.40 9.88
CA ALA A 128 -6.00 8.74 10.97
C ALA A 128 -7.31 9.46 11.28
N ALA A 129 -8.33 8.70 11.65
CA ALA A 129 -9.62 9.26 12.06
C ALA A 129 -9.45 10.17 13.27
N TYR A 130 -10.14 11.29 13.25
CA TYR A 130 -10.20 12.18 14.41
C TYR A 130 -11.09 11.52 15.47
N ASP A 131 -10.50 11.19 16.59
CA ASP A 131 -11.22 10.81 17.78
C ASP A 131 -11.30 12.02 18.72
N GLY A 132 -12.49 12.53 18.94
CA GLY A 132 -12.72 13.67 19.84
C GLY A 132 -12.35 13.41 21.29
N ALA A 133 -12.09 12.18 21.63
CA ALA A 133 -11.63 11.74 22.94
C ALA A 133 -10.14 11.48 23.04
N ASP A 134 -9.35 12.18 22.35
CA ASP A 134 -7.89 12.30 22.23
C ASP A 134 -7.00 11.55 23.24
N ASN A 135 -7.57 10.93 24.25
CA ASN A 135 -6.93 10.19 25.32
C ASN A 135 -7.45 8.75 25.43
N ASN A 136 -8.21 8.29 24.47
CA ASN A 136 -8.68 6.93 24.52
C ASN A 136 -7.62 5.97 24.01
N SER A 137 -6.49 5.99 24.68
CA SER A 137 -5.38 5.10 24.41
C SER A 137 -5.68 3.62 24.73
N SER A 138 -6.94 3.29 24.94
CA SER A 138 -7.39 1.94 25.27
C SER A 138 -7.97 1.15 24.10
N THR A 139 -8.42 1.83 23.04
CA THR A 139 -9.04 1.16 21.89
C THR A 139 -8.33 1.53 20.59
N PRO A 140 -7.66 0.57 19.94
CA PRO A 140 -7.01 0.81 18.66
C PRO A 140 -8.05 0.89 17.55
N GLY A 141 -7.76 1.73 16.55
CA GLY A 141 -8.55 1.86 15.34
C GLY A 141 -7.89 1.22 14.13
N ASP A 142 -8.61 1.21 13.02
CA ASP A 142 -8.10 0.80 11.73
C ASP A 142 -7.91 2.01 10.82
N THR A 143 -6.76 2.08 10.17
CA THR A 143 -6.50 3.05 9.10
C THR A 143 -6.16 2.29 7.82
N PHE A 144 -6.87 2.61 6.74
CA PHE A 144 -6.61 2.05 5.43
C PHE A 144 -5.82 3.03 4.58
N VAL A 145 -4.77 2.52 3.94
CA VAL A 145 -3.93 3.28 3.01
C VAL A 145 -3.90 2.54 1.68
N MET A 146 -4.36 3.18 0.62
CA MET A 146 -4.38 2.58 -0.71
C MET A 146 -3.79 3.54 -1.74
N VAL A 147 -3.04 2.99 -2.69
CA VAL A 147 -2.49 3.75 -3.82
C VAL A 147 -2.37 2.86 -5.06
N TYR A 148 -2.49 3.49 -6.21
CA TYR A 148 -2.17 2.95 -7.52
C TYR A 148 -0.86 3.56 -7.99
N TYR A 149 0.05 2.74 -8.50
CA TYR A 149 1.36 3.19 -8.93
C TYR A 149 1.88 2.41 -10.13
N LYS A 150 2.46 3.11 -11.10
CA LYS A 150 3.16 2.48 -12.23
C LYS A 150 4.66 2.62 -12.01
N PRO A 151 5.36 1.53 -11.67
CA PRO A 151 6.80 1.60 -11.41
C PRO A 151 7.63 1.88 -12.67
N GLY A 152 7.12 1.57 -13.86
CA GLY A 152 7.81 1.76 -15.12
C GLY A 152 9.05 0.86 -15.31
N ASN A 153 9.20 -0.17 -14.48
CA ASN A 153 10.32 -1.09 -14.51
C ASN A 153 10.00 -2.42 -13.84
N THR A 154 10.87 -3.40 -14.04
CA THR A 154 10.79 -4.72 -13.43
C THR A 154 11.84 -4.93 -12.32
N ASN A 155 12.33 -3.87 -11.72
CA ASN A 155 13.27 -3.97 -10.61
C ASN A 155 12.56 -4.46 -9.35
N ASN A 156 13.31 -5.05 -8.44
CA ASN A 156 12.80 -5.33 -7.10
C ASN A 156 12.79 -4.02 -6.30
N ASN A 157 11.62 -3.41 -6.21
CA ASN A 157 11.43 -2.14 -5.52
C ASN A 157 10.99 -2.39 -4.08
N THR A 158 11.49 -1.57 -3.15
CA THR A 158 11.02 -1.57 -1.76
C THR A 158 9.94 -0.52 -1.57
N TYR A 159 8.73 -0.98 -1.28
CA TYR A 159 7.57 -0.14 -0.97
C TYR A 159 7.41 0.00 0.53
N ARG A 160 7.14 1.22 1.00
CA ARG A 160 6.97 1.49 2.44
C ARG A 160 5.84 2.46 2.68
N ILE A 161 5.08 2.22 3.73
CA ILE A 161 4.22 3.25 4.28
C ILE A 161 5.05 4.09 5.22
N VAL A 162 4.97 5.38 5.02
CA VAL A 162 5.56 6.38 5.89
C VAL A 162 4.46 7.25 6.48
N ALA A 163 4.70 7.74 7.67
CA ALA A 163 3.74 8.56 8.39
C ALA A 163 4.38 9.85 8.88
N ARG A 164 3.57 10.86 9.00
CA ARG A 164 3.96 12.17 9.44
C ARG A 164 2.84 12.80 10.24
N ASN A 165 3.18 13.74 11.09
CA ASN A 165 2.22 14.52 11.84
C ASN A 165 1.77 15.75 11.05
N GLY A 166 0.47 16.01 11.01
CA GLY A 166 -0.10 17.19 10.39
C GLY A 166 -0.12 18.44 11.28
N ASN A 167 0.46 18.37 12.48
CA ASN A 167 0.62 19.50 13.38
C ASN A 167 2.10 19.71 13.75
N THR A 168 2.41 20.75 14.51
CA THR A 168 3.78 21.17 14.83
C THR A 168 4.52 20.26 15.82
N GLY A 169 3.81 19.40 16.53
CA GLY A 169 4.39 18.52 17.55
C GLY A 169 4.73 17.12 17.03
N ALA A 170 5.73 16.49 17.61
CA ALA A 170 5.99 15.07 17.41
C ALA A 170 5.01 14.25 18.26
N ASN A 171 4.42 13.20 17.66
CA ASN A 171 3.48 12.31 18.34
C ASN A 171 3.94 10.86 18.26
N THR A 172 3.70 10.16 19.36
CA THR A 172 3.92 8.71 19.42
C THR A 172 2.64 7.99 18.99
N ASN A 173 2.81 7.04 18.09
CA ASN A 173 1.76 6.16 17.60
C ASN A 173 2.10 4.72 17.94
N TYR A 174 1.09 3.88 17.98
CA TYR A 174 1.23 2.47 18.32
C TYR A 174 0.63 1.60 17.22
N ILE A 175 1.31 0.52 16.86
CA ILE A 175 0.83 -0.44 15.89
C ILE A 175 0.55 -1.78 16.57
N ASN A 176 -0.56 -2.41 16.19
CA ASN A 176 -1.06 -3.67 16.69
C ASN A 176 -1.38 -3.68 18.18
N ARG A 177 -1.47 -2.52 18.78
CA ARG A 177 -1.85 -2.31 20.18
C ARG A 177 -2.38 -0.90 20.39
N CYS A 178 -3.00 -0.67 21.52
CA CYS A 178 -3.28 0.68 22.02
C CYS A 178 -2.13 1.25 22.85
N GLY A 179 -2.17 2.54 23.13
CA GLY A 179 -1.14 3.25 23.90
C GLY A 179 -1.03 2.74 25.34
N SER A 180 -2.16 2.43 25.96
CA SER A 180 -2.23 1.94 27.35
C SER A 180 -1.80 0.48 27.52
N SER A 181 -1.68 -0.28 26.43
CA SER A 181 -1.40 -1.73 26.51
C SER A 181 0.06 -2.10 26.84
N ASN A 182 0.80 -1.24 27.45
CA ASN A 182 2.22 -1.38 27.79
C ASN A 182 2.57 -2.76 28.39
N GLY A 183 2.38 -3.82 27.60
CA GLY A 183 2.54 -5.22 27.99
C GLY A 183 1.36 -5.83 28.75
N GLN A 184 0.25 -5.12 28.91
CA GLN A 184 -0.93 -5.64 29.59
C GLN A 184 -1.84 -6.42 28.63
N ASN A 185 -2.35 -7.55 29.09
CA ASN A 185 -3.24 -8.42 28.32
C ASN A 185 -4.72 -7.98 28.36
N SER A 186 -5.00 -6.81 28.91
CA SER A 186 -6.35 -6.35 29.17
C SER A 186 -6.90 -5.37 28.13
N TYR A 187 -6.11 -5.04 27.12
CA TYR A 187 -6.50 -4.12 26.05
C TYR A 187 -6.45 -4.78 24.68
N GLU A 188 -7.24 -4.27 23.75
CA GLU A 188 -7.35 -4.80 22.41
C GLU A 188 -6.05 -4.70 21.64
N CYS A 189 -5.75 -5.77 20.94
CA CYS A 189 -4.60 -5.89 20.07
C CYS A 189 -5.00 -6.59 18.78
N GLY A 190 -4.31 -6.31 17.71
CA GLY A 190 -4.61 -6.91 16.43
C GLY A 190 -3.41 -7.06 15.52
N VAL A 191 -3.69 -7.15 14.24
CA VAL A 191 -2.70 -7.42 13.21
C VAL A 191 -2.88 -6.40 12.09
N SER A 192 -1.80 -5.78 11.69
CA SER A 192 -1.74 -4.95 10.48
C SER A 192 -1.35 -5.78 9.28
N SER A 193 -1.72 -5.33 8.10
CA SER A 193 -1.43 -6.05 6.86
C SER A 193 -1.06 -5.11 5.72
N ILE A 194 -0.28 -5.62 4.78
CA ILE A 194 -0.02 -4.99 3.49
C ILE A 194 -0.20 -6.02 2.39
N ILE A 195 -0.90 -5.65 1.34
CA ILE A 195 -1.16 -6.47 0.16
C ILE A 195 -0.77 -5.66 -1.08
N MET A 196 -0.13 -6.32 -2.02
CA MET A 196 0.24 -5.74 -3.30
C MET A 196 -0.24 -6.63 -4.42
N TYR A 197 -0.81 -6.01 -5.44
CA TYR A 197 -1.25 -6.67 -6.66
C TYR A 197 -0.53 -6.06 -7.85
N GLU A 198 -0.07 -6.89 -8.76
CA GLU A 198 0.34 -6.47 -10.09
C GLU A 198 -0.81 -6.70 -11.06
N ILE A 199 -1.20 -5.65 -11.75
CA ILE A 199 -2.25 -5.66 -12.75
C ILE A 199 -1.62 -5.43 -14.12
N GLU A 200 -1.95 -6.27 -15.08
CA GLU A 200 -1.55 -6.11 -16.47
C GLU A 200 -2.44 -5.03 -17.12
N GLU A 201 -1.82 -4.08 -17.83
CA GLU A 201 -2.51 -3.04 -18.58
C GLU A 201 -2.39 -3.19 -20.10
#